data_1a2e1df9e31f34a9dfeb65899ed08712
#
_entry.id   1a2e1df9e31f34a9dfeb65899ed08712
#
_cell.length_a   1.000
_cell.length_b   1.000
_cell.length_c   1.000
_cell.angle_alpha   90.00
_cell.angle_beta   90.00
_cell.angle_gamma   90.00
#
_symmetry.space_group_name_H-M   'P 1'
#
loop_
_entity.id
_entity.type
_entity.pdbx_description
1 polymer ?
#
loop_
_entity_poly.entity_id
_entity_poly.type
_entity_poly.pdbx_seq_one_letter_code
_entity_poly.pdbx_strand_id
1 'polypeptide(L)'
;MEVRKLNWFLPVFLAVYVILNIAAGIFIGIAPELGIALPDWIVYVISEVMAFIIVLIYMLVMKINIRRDMQYKVIGGKDIFMSLLTGVLILPMVLFLNAFTMLFSDNYIQESSQGLLEYPYIAQLILIAVIPPLVEEFIFRGLFFGTYRKCGVLKAALMSGLVFGMFHLNINQFAYALVSGVIF
;
A
#
# COMPACT_ATOMS: atom_id res chain seq x y z
N MET A 1 13.67 -10.48 -12.79
CA MET A 1 12.39 -10.27 -13.51
C MET A 1 12.57 -9.27 -14.64
N GLU A 2 11.81 -9.37 -15.72
CA GLU A 2 11.84 -8.41 -16.85
C GLU A 2 10.85 -7.27 -16.61
N VAL A 3 11.28 -6.03 -16.86
CA VAL A 3 10.43 -4.83 -16.73
C VAL A 3 9.18 -4.93 -17.62
N ARG A 4 9.30 -5.49 -18.85
CA ARG A 4 8.16 -5.68 -19.74
C ARG A 4 7.05 -6.52 -19.13
N LYS A 5 7.38 -7.58 -18.41
CA LYS A 5 6.39 -8.46 -17.75
C LYS A 5 5.68 -7.72 -16.63
N LEU A 6 6.40 -6.90 -15.87
CA LEU A 6 5.81 -6.07 -14.83
C LEU A 6 4.89 -4.99 -15.39
N ASN A 7 5.25 -4.37 -16.52
CA ASN A 7 4.41 -3.38 -17.20
C ASN A 7 3.06 -3.97 -17.66
N TRP A 8 3.02 -5.24 -18.07
CA TRP A 8 1.76 -5.93 -18.37
C TRP A 8 0.99 -6.34 -17.11
N PHE A 9 1.72 -6.70 -16.05
CA PHE A 9 1.10 -7.06 -14.78
C PHE A 9 0.44 -5.85 -14.11
N LEU A 10 1.03 -4.68 -14.17
CA LEU A 10 0.54 -3.48 -13.48
C LEU A 10 -0.93 -3.14 -13.77
N PRO A 11 -1.40 -2.98 -15.02
CA PRO A 11 -2.80 -2.71 -15.28
C PRO A 11 -3.72 -3.86 -14.84
N VAL A 12 -3.27 -5.11 -14.98
CA VAL A 12 -4.03 -6.28 -14.49
C VAL A 12 -4.12 -6.26 -12.98
N PHE A 13 -3.01 -5.98 -12.28
CA PHE A 13 -2.98 -5.85 -10.82
C PHE A 13 -3.97 -4.78 -10.35
N LEU A 14 -3.92 -3.58 -10.90
CA LEU A 14 -4.82 -2.49 -10.51
C LEU A 14 -6.28 -2.83 -10.82
N ALA A 15 -6.57 -3.38 -12.00
CA ALA A 15 -7.94 -3.73 -12.36
C ALA A 15 -8.51 -4.82 -11.45
N VAL A 16 -7.77 -5.91 -11.21
CA VAL A 16 -8.20 -7.00 -10.32
C VAL A 16 -8.34 -6.49 -8.88
N TYR A 17 -7.40 -5.68 -8.41
CA TYR A 17 -7.43 -5.09 -7.08
C TYR A 17 -8.69 -4.22 -6.88
N VAL A 18 -9.01 -3.33 -7.84
CA VAL A 18 -10.22 -2.49 -7.79
C VAL A 18 -11.48 -3.35 -7.79
N ILE A 19 -11.58 -4.34 -8.68
CA ILE A 19 -12.75 -5.22 -8.77
C ILE A 19 -12.96 -5.97 -7.45
N LEU A 20 -11.90 -6.52 -6.87
CA LEU A 20 -11.97 -7.24 -5.60
C LEU A 20 -12.35 -6.34 -4.43
N ASN A 21 -11.83 -5.10 -4.38
CA ASN A 21 -12.22 -4.14 -3.35
C ASN A 21 -13.70 -3.73 -3.46
N ILE A 22 -14.20 -3.50 -4.68
CA ILE A 22 -15.63 -3.23 -4.90
C ILE A 22 -16.48 -4.43 -4.46
N ALA A 23 -16.11 -5.64 -4.86
CA ALA A 23 -16.82 -6.85 -4.48
C ALA A 23 -16.81 -7.07 -2.96
N ALA A 24 -15.67 -6.84 -2.30
CA ALA A 24 -15.54 -6.92 -0.84
C ALA A 24 -16.41 -5.87 -0.15
N GLY A 25 -16.42 -4.63 -0.63
CA GLY A 25 -17.26 -3.56 -0.08
C GLY A 25 -18.76 -3.89 -0.19
N ILE A 26 -19.19 -4.39 -1.35
CA ILE A 26 -20.58 -4.85 -1.54
C ILE A 26 -20.88 -6.00 -0.57
N PHE A 27 -20.00 -7.01 -0.48
CA PHE A 27 -20.21 -8.15 0.40
C PHE A 27 -20.28 -7.72 1.89
N ILE A 28 -19.38 -6.86 2.34
CA ILE A 28 -19.39 -6.33 3.70
C ILE A 28 -20.69 -5.57 3.98
N GLY A 29 -21.19 -4.79 3.00
CA GLY A 29 -22.43 -4.04 3.14
C GLY A 29 -23.69 -4.92 3.26
N ILE A 30 -23.73 -6.05 2.55
CA ILE A 30 -24.92 -6.95 2.58
C ILE A 30 -24.80 -8.08 3.62
N ALA A 31 -23.61 -8.33 4.17
CA ALA A 31 -23.37 -9.43 5.10
C ALA A 31 -24.32 -9.42 6.33
N PRO A 32 -24.60 -8.27 6.97
CA PRO A 32 -25.56 -8.20 8.07
C PRO A 32 -26.97 -8.63 7.68
N GLU A 33 -27.43 -8.30 6.47
CA GLU A 33 -28.74 -8.69 5.96
C GLU A 33 -28.84 -10.20 5.72
N LEU A 34 -27.69 -10.84 5.44
CA LEU A 34 -27.57 -12.30 5.31
C LEU A 34 -27.36 -13.03 6.64
N GLY A 35 -27.39 -12.30 7.76
CA GLY A 35 -27.11 -12.84 9.09
C GLY A 35 -25.65 -13.22 9.33
N ILE A 36 -24.73 -12.70 8.52
CA ILE A 36 -23.29 -12.94 8.65
C ILE A 36 -22.68 -11.81 9.48
N ALA A 37 -22.23 -12.13 10.68
CA ALA A 37 -21.49 -11.20 11.53
C ALA A 37 -20.01 -11.20 11.12
N LEU A 38 -19.57 -10.14 10.44
CA LEU A 38 -18.16 -9.93 10.13
C LEU A 38 -17.50 -9.14 11.26
N PRO A 39 -16.27 -9.49 11.66
CA PRO A 39 -15.50 -8.66 12.58
C PRO A 39 -15.19 -7.30 11.95
N ASP A 40 -15.37 -6.20 12.69
CA ASP A 40 -15.17 -4.85 12.17
C ASP A 40 -13.73 -4.61 11.69
N TRP A 41 -12.73 -5.27 12.32
CA TRP A 41 -11.33 -5.14 11.93
C TRP A 41 -11.02 -5.66 10.52
N ILE A 42 -11.90 -6.49 9.93
CA ILE A 42 -11.66 -7.05 8.59
C ILE A 42 -11.57 -5.96 7.52
N VAL A 43 -12.31 -4.86 7.72
CA VAL A 43 -12.33 -3.71 6.81
C VAL A 43 -10.94 -3.07 6.68
N TYR A 44 -10.14 -3.11 7.75
CA TYR A 44 -8.81 -2.46 7.79
C TYR A 44 -7.70 -3.28 7.13
N VAL A 45 -7.90 -4.58 6.96
CA VAL A 45 -6.84 -5.45 6.43
C VAL A 45 -7.22 -6.16 5.13
N ILE A 46 -8.49 -6.17 4.74
CA ILE A 46 -8.96 -6.97 3.59
C ILE A 46 -8.31 -6.53 2.27
N SER A 47 -8.17 -5.24 2.05
CA SER A 47 -7.53 -4.67 0.86
C SER A 47 -6.06 -5.05 0.77
N GLU A 48 -5.34 -5.00 1.90
CA GLU A 48 -3.94 -5.40 1.98
C GLU A 48 -3.74 -6.89 1.70
N VAL A 49 -4.60 -7.73 2.29
CA VAL A 49 -4.58 -9.18 2.05
C VAL A 49 -4.85 -9.50 0.59
N MET A 50 -5.83 -8.84 -0.04
CA MET A 50 -6.13 -9.03 -1.46
C MET A 50 -4.95 -8.63 -2.35
N ALA A 51 -4.36 -7.47 -2.11
CA ALA A 51 -3.19 -7.02 -2.85
C ALA A 51 -2.02 -8.00 -2.71
N PHE A 52 -1.77 -8.46 -1.50
CA PHE A 52 -0.71 -9.43 -1.21
C PHE A 52 -0.93 -10.75 -1.94
N ILE A 53 -2.16 -11.27 -1.93
CA ILE A 53 -2.52 -12.52 -2.64
C ILE A 53 -2.32 -12.37 -4.16
N ILE A 54 -2.78 -11.27 -4.77
CA ILE A 54 -2.60 -11.02 -6.21
C ILE A 54 -1.11 -11.04 -6.56
N VAL A 55 -0.29 -10.35 -5.76
CA VAL A 55 1.16 -10.29 -5.98
C VAL A 55 1.81 -11.64 -5.76
N LEU A 56 1.42 -12.40 -4.74
CA LEU A 56 1.94 -13.75 -4.50
C LEU A 56 1.62 -14.69 -5.68
N ILE A 57 0.39 -14.67 -6.18
CA ILE A 57 0.00 -15.46 -7.36
C ILE A 57 0.88 -15.09 -8.57
N TYR A 58 1.04 -13.80 -8.82
CA TYR A 58 1.92 -13.33 -9.90
C TYR A 58 3.37 -13.83 -9.72
N MET A 59 3.91 -13.72 -8.51
CA MET A 59 5.27 -14.17 -8.22
C MET A 59 5.43 -15.69 -8.42
N LEU A 60 4.45 -16.49 -8.01
CA LEU A 60 4.45 -17.92 -8.21
C LEU A 60 4.40 -18.30 -9.68
N VAL A 61 3.48 -17.69 -10.44
CA VAL A 61 3.33 -17.92 -11.89
C VAL A 61 4.61 -17.53 -12.65
N MET A 62 5.21 -16.39 -12.30
CA MET A 62 6.42 -15.89 -12.94
C MET A 62 7.72 -16.47 -12.37
N LYS A 63 7.63 -17.37 -11.36
CA LYS A 63 8.77 -18.00 -10.68
C LYS A 63 9.78 -16.96 -10.18
N ILE A 64 9.28 -15.88 -9.58
CA ILE A 64 10.10 -14.78 -9.06
C ILE A 64 10.81 -15.23 -7.78
N ASN A 65 12.12 -15.06 -7.75
CA ASN A 65 12.91 -15.36 -6.55
C ASN A 65 13.09 -14.09 -5.71
N ILE A 66 12.53 -14.09 -4.49
CA ILE A 66 12.54 -12.93 -3.58
C ILE A 66 13.96 -12.40 -3.37
N ARG A 67 14.92 -13.27 -3.04
CA ARG A 67 16.30 -12.85 -2.73
C ARG A 67 17.03 -12.26 -3.93
N ARG A 68 16.84 -12.87 -5.12
CA ARG A 68 17.54 -12.47 -6.35
C ARG A 68 16.87 -11.27 -7.03
N ASP A 69 15.53 -11.28 -7.11
CA ASP A 69 14.81 -10.34 -7.96
C ASP A 69 14.34 -9.08 -7.21
N MET A 70 14.08 -9.18 -5.90
CA MET A 70 13.66 -8.06 -5.07
C MET A 70 14.83 -7.32 -4.38
N GLN A 71 16.04 -7.88 -4.44
CA GLN A 71 17.28 -7.25 -3.96
C GLN A 71 17.22 -6.74 -2.51
N TYR A 72 16.54 -7.45 -1.62
CA TYR A 72 16.56 -7.10 -0.20
C TYR A 72 17.97 -7.09 0.38
N LYS A 73 18.30 -6.06 1.14
CA LYS A 73 19.54 -5.91 1.86
C LYS A 73 19.27 -5.92 3.36
N VAL A 74 20.24 -6.40 4.12
CA VAL A 74 20.23 -6.22 5.57
C VAL A 74 20.48 -4.74 5.85
N ILE A 75 19.60 -4.12 6.61
CA ILE A 75 19.69 -2.71 7.00
C ILE A 75 20.51 -2.57 8.27
N GLY A 76 21.38 -1.56 8.30
CA GLY A 76 22.18 -1.20 9.48
C GLY A 76 21.48 -0.16 10.35
N GLY A 77 22.00 0.07 11.56
CA GLY A 77 21.45 1.08 12.48
C GLY A 77 21.42 2.49 11.88
N LYS A 78 22.40 2.84 11.03
CA LYS A 78 22.41 4.12 10.30
C LYS A 78 21.23 4.23 9.35
N ASP A 79 20.88 3.15 8.62
CA ASP A 79 19.78 3.15 7.67
C ASP A 79 18.45 3.32 8.40
N ILE A 80 18.30 2.64 9.54
CA ILE A 80 17.10 2.80 10.41
C ILE A 80 16.97 4.24 10.88
N PHE A 81 18.06 4.83 11.41
CA PHE A 81 18.07 6.22 11.87
C PHE A 81 17.71 7.20 10.74
N MET A 82 18.32 7.03 9.56
CA MET A 82 18.04 7.88 8.40
C MET A 82 16.60 7.74 7.92
N SER A 83 16.04 6.53 7.92
CA SER A 83 14.62 6.30 7.55
C SER A 83 13.67 6.98 8.54
N LEU A 84 13.93 6.86 9.85
CA LEU A 84 13.13 7.54 10.88
C LEU A 84 13.23 9.07 10.75
N LEU A 85 14.43 9.59 10.54
CA LEU A 85 14.64 11.02 10.32
C LEU A 85 13.90 11.51 9.08
N THR A 86 13.99 10.78 7.97
CA THR A 86 13.27 11.09 6.74
C THR A 86 11.76 11.08 6.99
N GLY A 87 11.24 10.08 7.73
CA GLY A 87 9.83 10.01 8.11
C GLY A 87 9.36 11.25 8.88
N VAL A 88 10.15 11.72 9.83
CA VAL A 88 9.83 12.95 10.58
C VAL A 88 9.89 14.19 9.68
N LEU A 89 10.90 14.31 8.84
CA LEU A 89 11.11 15.48 7.96
C LEU A 89 10.04 15.59 6.86
N ILE A 90 9.46 14.47 6.42
CA ILE A 90 8.41 14.47 5.39
C ILE A 90 7.03 14.85 5.97
N LEU A 91 6.80 14.71 7.28
CA LEU A 91 5.50 14.96 7.91
C LEU A 91 4.88 16.31 7.55
N PRO A 92 5.59 17.46 7.59
CA PRO A 92 4.97 18.73 7.22
C PRO A 92 4.42 18.74 5.80
N MET A 93 5.13 18.10 4.87
CA MET A 93 4.70 18.01 3.48
C MET A 93 3.50 17.07 3.32
N VAL A 94 3.50 15.93 4.00
CA VAL A 94 2.36 14.99 4.02
C VAL A 94 1.11 15.69 4.57
N LEU A 95 1.24 16.40 5.70
CA LEU A 95 0.15 17.16 6.31
C LEU A 95 -0.36 18.28 5.39
N PHE A 96 0.54 18.99 4.73
CA PHE A 96 0.18 20.02 3.75
C PHE A 96 -0.58 19.42 2.57
N LEU A 97 -0.08 18.33 1.96
CA LEU A 97 -0.74 17.67 0.84
C LEU A 97 -2.11 17.11 1.25
N ASN A 98 -2.22 16.52 2.44
CA ASN A 98 -3.49 16.06 2.97
C ASN A 98 -4.48 17.24 3.13
N ALA A 99 -4.08 18.33 3.77
CA ALA A 99 -4.91 19.50 3.94
C ALA A 99 -5.31 20.15 2.60
N PHE A 100 -4.38 20.20 1.65
CA PHE A 100 -4.63 20.74 0.32
C PHE A 100 -5.65 19.90 -0.46
N THR A 101 -5.51 18.58 -0.44
CA THR A 101 -6.44 17.68 -1.14
C THR A 101 -7.82 17.65 -0.50
N MET A 102 -7.94 17.88 0.82
CA MET A 102 -9.23 18.03 1.51
C MET A 102 -10.04 19.25 1.04
N LEU A 103 -9.44 20.21 0.32
CA LEU A 103 -10.21 21.28 -0.33
C LEU A 103 -11.06 20.79 -1.51
N PHE A 104 -10.76 19.63 -2.06
CA PHE A 104 -11.37 19.07 -3.28
C PHE A 104 -12.01 17.69 -3.09
N SER A 105 -11.73 17.01 -1.98
CA SER A 105 -12.18 15.63 -1.72
C SER A 105 -12.30 15.37 -0.22
N ASP A 106 -13.37 14.73 0.19
CA ASP A 106 -13.58 14.32 1.58
C ASP A 106 -12.54 13.26 2.01
N ASN A 107 -12.18 13.29 3.28
CA ASN A 107 -11.24 12.31 3.85
C ASN A 107 -12.00 11.12 4.44
N TYR A 108 -12.39 10.19 3.58
CA TYR A 108 -13.12 8.97 3.96
C TYR A 108 -12.38 8.10 5.01
N ILE A 109 -11.05 8.23 5.10
CA ILE A 109 -10.27 7.46 6.08
C ILE A 109 -10.50 7.97 7.49
N GLN A 110 -10.62 9.28 7.65
CA GLN A 110 -10.89 9.86 8.96
C GLN A 110 -12.24 9.38 9.51
N GLU A 111 -13.23 9.20 8.64
CA GLU A 111 -14.54 8.67 9.03
C GLU A 111 -14.47 7.17 9.33
N SER A 112 -13.84 6.38 8.44
CA SER A 112 -13.73 4.93 8.60
C SER A 112 -12.83 4.51 9.76
N SER A 113 -11.85 5.33 10.15
CA SER A 113 -10.94 5.01 11.25
C SER A 113 -11.53 5.21 12.64
N GLN A 114 -12.69 5.83 12.78
CA GLN A 114 -13.31 6.05 14.11
C GLN A 114 -13.59 4.74 14.84
N GLY A 115 -14.10 3.73 14.16
CA GLY A 115 -14.32 2.40 14.74
C GLY A 115 -13.06 1.71 15.25
N LEU A 116 -11.89 2.09 14.69
CA LEU A 116 -10.62 1.54 15.13
C LEU A 116 -10.20 2.02 16.52
N LEU A 117 -10.64 3.20 16.94
CA LEU A 117 -10.32 3.77 18.26
C LEU A 117 -10.95 2.97 19.41
N GLU A 118 -11.96 2.14 19.12
CA GLU A 118 -12.60 1.26 20.09
C GLU A 118 -11.77 0.00 20.43
N TYR A 119 -10.78 -0.31 19.57
CA TYR A 119 -9.89 -1.47 19.78
C TYR A 119 -8.77 -1.16 20.79
N PRO A 120 -8.24 -2.18 21.49
CA PRO A 120 -7.04 -2.03 22.29
C PRO A 120 -5.88 -1.45 21.49
N TYR A 121 -5.06 -0.58 22.08
CA TYR A 121 -3.97 0.13 21.43
C TYR A 121 -3.02 -0.80 20.63
N ILE A 122 -2.73 -1.99 21.15
CA ILE A 122 -1.89 -2.99 20.48
C ILE A 122 -2.54 -3.46 19.15
N ALA A 123 -3.88 -3.66 19.16
CA ALA A 123 -4.60 -4.03 17.93
C ALA A 123 -4.56 -2.90 16.90
N GLN A 124 -4.78 -1.66 17.32
CA GLN A 124 -4.65 -0.47 16.45
C GLN A 124 -3.25 -0.41 15.83
N LEU A 125 -2.19 -0.60 16.63
CA LEU A 125 -0.81 -0.60 16.17
C LEU A 125 -0.57 -1.68 15.09
N ILE A 126 -1.06 -2.90 15.33
CA ILE A 126 -0.89 -4.01 14.39
C ILE A 126 -1.65 -3.75 13.08
N LEU A 127 -2.91 -3.31 13.19
CA LEU A 127 -3.80 -3.13 12.04
C LEU A 127 -3.42 -1.95 11.13
N ILE A 128 -2.79 -0.90 11.69
CA ILE A 128 -2.44 0.31 10.92
C ILE A 128 -0.93 0.40 10.66
N ALA A 129 -0.11 0.18 11.70
CA ALA A 129 1.31 0.51 11.64
C ALA A 129 2.21 -0.69 11.34
N VAL A 130 1.70 -1.93 11.37
CA VAL A 130 2.50 -3.14 11.10
C VAL A 130 2.04 -3.84 9.83
N ILE A 131 0.79 -4.26 9.76
CA ILE A 131 0.32 -5.07 8.61
C ILE A 131 0.39 -4.29 7.30
N PRO A 132 -0.24 -3.11 7.14
CA PRO A 132 -0.21 -2.39 5.88
C PRO A 132 1.21 -2.05 5.43
N PRO A 133 2.07 -1.42 6.25
CA PRO A 133 3.42 -1.09 5.81
C PRO A 133 4.26 -2.30 5.40
N LEU A 134 4.11 -3.45 6.06
CA LEU A 134 4.84 -4.67 5.65
C LEU A 134 4.41 -5.17 4.27
N VAL A 135 3.10 -5.17 4.00
CA VAL A 135 2.55 -5.57 2.70
C VAL A 135 2.95 -4.56 1.63
N GLU A 136 2.79 -3.28 1.91
CA GLU A 136 3.14 -2.19 1.01
C GLU A 136 4.64 -2.18 0.64
N GLU A 137 5.52 -2.31 1.63
CA GLU A 137 6.97 -2.38 1.38
C GLU A 137 7.32 -3.63 0.56
N PHE A 138 6.69 -4.76 0.82
CA PHE A 138 6.91 -5.97 0.04
C PHE A 138 6.50 -5.76 -1.43
N ILE A 139 5.34 -5.18 -1.68
CA ILE A 139 4.79 -4.95 -3.01
C ILE A 139 5.56 -3.84 -3.73
N PHE A 140 5.59 -2.63 -3.14
CA PHE A 140 6.04 -1.44 -3.86
C PHE A 140 7.56 -1.29 -3.84
N ARG A 141 8.24 -1.58 -2.73
CA ARG A 141 9.71 -1.52 -2.67
C ARG A 141 10.35 -2.83 -3.13
N GLY A 142 9.78 -3.96 -2.74
CA GLY A 142 10.29 -5.25 -3.17
C GLY A 142 10.06 -5.50 -4.66
N LEU A 143 8.80 -5.61 -5.09
CA LEU A 143 8.48 -6.02 -6.45
C LEU A 143 8.63 -4.88 -7.47
N PHE A 144 7.90 -3.77 -7.29
CA PHE A 144 7.87 -2.69 -8.29
C PHE A 144 9.20 -1.94 -8.35
N PHE A 145 9.64 -1.33 -7.27
CA PHE A 145 10.91 -0.59 -7.25
C PHE A 145 12.09 -1.51 -7.60
N GLY A 146 12.18 -2.68 -6.99
CA GLY A 146 13.27 -3.66 -7.25
C GLY A 146 13.37 -4.02 -8.73
N THR A 147 12.25 -4.15 -9.44
CA THR A 147 12.23 -4.44 -10.89
C THR A 147 12.55 -3.22 -11.72
N TYR A 148 11.91 -2.06 -11.45
CA TYR A 148 12.13 -0.84 -12.20
C TYR A 148 13.52 -0.22 -12.00
N ARG A 149 14.23 -0.56 -10.90
CA ARG A 149 15.59 -0.11 -10.64
C ARG A 149 16.57 -0.43 -11.77
N LYS A 150 16.30 -1.44 -12.58
CA LYS A 150 17.06 -1.75 -13.81
C LYS A 150 17.01 -0.64 -14.84
N CYS A 151 15.99 0.22 -14.80
CA CYS A 151 15.84 1.38 -15.67
C CYS A 151 16.40 2.68 -15.05
N GLY A 152 17.00 2.58 -13.87
CA GLY A 152 17.54 3.69 -13.09
C GLY A 152 16.70 4.00 -11.83
N VAL A 153 17.37 4.48 -10.79
CA VAL A 153 16.78 4.68 -9.45
C VAL A 153 15.63 5.68 -9.49
N LEU A 154 15.81 6.82 -10.18
CA LEU A 154 14.76 7.85 -10.27
C LEU A 154 13.49 7.34 -10.96
N LYS A 155 13.63 6.61 -12.06
CA LYS A 155 12.49 6.01 -12.76
C LYS A 155 11.78 4.97 -11.89
N ALA A 156 12.55 4.19 -11.14
CA ALA A 156 12.00 3.21 -10.21
C ALA A 156 11.21 3.88 -9.08
N ALA A 157 11.76 4.93 -8.47
CA ALA A 157 11.11 5.69 -7.41
C ALA A 157 9.79 6.32 -7.93
N LEU A 158 9.82 7.00 -9.08
CA LEU A 158 8.64 7.60 -9.68
C LEU A 158 7.56 6.56 -10.02
N MET A 159 7.92 5.44 -10.65
CA MET A 159 6.96 4.40 -11.00
C MET A 159 6.40 3.69 -9.76
N SER A 160 7.26 3.34 -8.80
CA SER A 160 6.83 2.72 -7.55
C SER A 160 5.94 3.66 -6.73
N GLY A 161 6.31 4.93 -6.62
CA GLY A 161 5.51 5.94 -5.94
C GLY A 161 4.16 6.19 -6.60
N LEU A 162 4.12 6.24 -7.96
CA LEU A 162 2.88 6.38 -8.71
C LEU A 162 1.93 5.20 -8.44
N VAL A 163 2.43 3.97 -8.54
CA VAL A 163 1.62 2.78 -8.29
C VAL A 163 1.16 2.72 -6.83
N PHE A 164 2.03 3.11 -5.89
CA PHE A 164 1.70 3.21 -4.48
C PHE A 164 0.58 4.23 -4.21
N GLY A 165 0.65 5.41 -4.83
CA GLY A 165 -0.44 6.37 -4.76
C GLY A 165 -1.76 5.84 -5.33
N MET A 166 -1.72 5.22 -6.53
CA MET A 166 -2.91 4.64 -7.17
C MET A 166 -3.53 3.49 -6.36
N PHE A 167 -2.73 2.75 -5.64
CA PHE A 167 -3.17 1.64 -4.79
C PHE A 167 -4.18 2.06 -3.72
N HIS A 168 -4.07 3.28 -3.21
CA HIS A 168 -4.95 3.77 -2.14
C HIS A 168 -6.40 4.05 -2.60
N LEU A 169 -6.67 4.12 -3.92
CA LEU A 169 -8.00 4.36 -4.51
C LEU A 169 -8.72 5.60 -3.95
N ASN A 170 -7.97 6.54 -3.40
CA ASN A 170 -8.46 7.74 -2.75
C ASN A 170 -7.62 8.94 -3.18
N ILE A 171 -8.25 9.99 -3.72
CA ILE A 171 -7.57 11.19 -4.23
C ILE A 171 -6.77 11.89 -3.13
N ASN A 172 -7.34 11.94 -1.93
CA ASN A 172 -6.70 12.57 -0.78
C ASN A 172 -5.40 11.84 -0.40
N GLN A 173 -5.44 10.50 -0.33
CA GLN A 173 -4.25 9.69 -0.05
C GLN A 173 -3.26 9.64 -1.21
N PHE A 174 -3.75 9.66 -2.45
CA PHE A 174 -2.90 9.55 -3.64
C PHE A 174 -1.75 10.56 -3.61
N ALA A 175 -2.03 11.83 -3.30
CA ALA A 175 -1.03 12.88 -3.36
C ALA A 175 0.13 12.64 -2.38
N TYR A 176 -0.16 12.40 -1.11
CA TYR A 176 0.89 12.21 -0.12
C TYR A 176 1.52 10.81 -0.20
N ALA A 177 0.77 9.77 -0.61
CA ALA A 177 1.32 8.44 -0.81
C ALA A 177 2.29 8.41 -1.99
N LEU A 178 1.95 9.06 -3.13
CA LEU A 178 2.85 9.20 -4.26
C LEU A 178 4.17 9.85 -3.84
N VAL A 179 4.10 10.98 -3.15
CA VAL A 179 5.30 11.72 -2.73
C VAL A 179 6.12 10.90 -1.73
N SER A 180 5.49 10.30 -0.72
CA SER A 180 6.15 9.40 0.22
C SER A 180 6.77 8.21 -0.51
N GLY A 181 6.04 7.66 -1.49
CA GLY A 181 6.48 6.55 -2.32
C GLY A 181 7.70 6.85 -3.19
N VAL A 182 7.93 8.11 -3.56
CA VAL A 182 9.11 8.55 -4.32
C VAL A 182 10.30 8.83 -3.40
N ILE A 183 10.06 9.31 -2.17
CA ILE A 183 11.13 9.69 -1.24
C ILE A 183 11.73 8.49 -0.51
N PHE A 184 10.90 7.53 -0.11
CA PHE A 184 11.34 6.27 0.52
C PHE A 184 11.65 5.17 -0.50
#